data_566799ad7bbbf71b21e11c1273280cc8
#
_entry.id   566799ad7bbbf71b21e11c1273280cc8
#
_cell.length_a   1.000
_cell.length_b   1.000
_cell.length_c   1.000
_cell.angle_alpha   90.00
_cell.angle_beta   90.00
_cell.angle_gamma   90.00
#
_symmetry.space_group_name_H-M   'P 1'
#
loop_
_entity.id
_entity.type
_entity.pdbx_description
1 polymer ?
#
loop_
_entity_poly.entity_id
_entity_poly.type
_entity_poly.pdbx_seq_one_letter_code
_entity_poly.pdbx_strand_id
1 'polypeptide(L)'
;MRGKMIELIDLGDLIKKTRHAQKLSQGELVRRSKVSRARLDALENGRISDIGFKNLMRVMNALGLDFRITELNDSRPTLEDLVEEDENASRLGRR
;
A
#
# COMPACT_ATOMS: atom_id res chain seq x y z
N MET A 1 5.48 9.56 11.79
CA MET A 1 6.16 9.49 11.69
C MET A 1 6.88 9.33 10.63
N ARG A 2 7.29 9.84 10.15
CA ARG A 2 7.94 9.75 9.21
C ARG A 2 9.13 9.14 9.35
N GLY A 3 9.90 8.80 8.57
CA GLY A 3 11.14 8.13 8.77
C GLY A 3 11.04 6.63 8.95
N LYS A 4 9.83 6.15 9.06
CA LYS A 4 9.68 4.72 9.24
C LYS A 4 9.48 4.04 7.90
N MET A 5 10.25 2.99 7.66
CA MET A 5 10.11 2.24 6.42
C MET A 5 8.92 1.31 6.53
N ILE A 6 8.22 1.16 5.43
CA ILE A 6 7.10 0.24 5.38
C ILE A 6 7.60 -1.17 5.23
N GLU A 7 7.06 -2.07 6.02
CA GLU A 7 7.40 -3.47 5.95
C GLU A 7 6.19 -4.26 5.46
N LEU A 8 6.44 -5.46 4.99
CA LEU A 8 5.36 -6.28 4.45
C LEU A 8 4.28 -6.54 5.49
N ILE A 9 4.67 -6.71 6.75
CA ILE A 9 3.69 -6.94 7.79
C ILE A 9 2.78 -5.73 7.98
N ASP A 10 3.33 -4.53 7.79
CA ASP A 10 2.53 -3.31 7.88
C ASP A 10 1.56 -3.21 6.72
N LEU A 11 1.98 -3.64 5.55
CA LEU A 11 1.10 -3.64 4.39
C LEU A 11 -0.04 -4.62 4.58
N GLY A 12 0.26 -5.79 5.15
CA GLY A 12 -0.78 -6.76 5.41
C GLY A 12 -1.84 -6.22 6.34
N ASP A 13 -1.41 -5.53 7.38
CA ASP A 13 -2.33 -4.94 8.34
C ASP A 13 -3.19 -3.85 7.68
N LEU A 14 -2.57 -3.03 6.85
CA LEU A 14 -3.30 -2.00 6.14
C LEU A 14 -4.34 -2.60 5.20
N ILE A 15 -3.96 -3.66 4.50
CA ILE A 15 -4.87 -4.33 3.58
C ILE A 15 -6.05 -4.89 4.35
N LYS A 16 -5.78 -5.52 5.48
CA LYS A 16 -6.86 -6.09 6.29
C LYS A 16 -7.81 -5.00 6.78
N LYS A 17 -7.26 -3.91 7.28
CA LYS A 17 -8.08 -2.82 7.79
C LYS A 17 -8.89 -2.17 6.68
N THR A 18 -8.29 -1.99 5.52
CA THR A 18 -8.99 -1.39 4.39
C THR A 18 -10.11 -2.30 3.92
N ARG A 19 -9.83 -3.61 3.87
CA ARG A 19 -10.84 -4.56 3.48
C ARG A 19 -12.04 -4.50 4.42
N HIS A 20 -11.76 -4.49 5.73
CA HIS A 20 -12.83 -4.40 6.72
C HIS A 20 -13.62 -3.10 6.60
N ALA A 21 -12.91 -2.01 6.36
CA ALA A 21 -13.57 -0.71 6.22
C ALA A 21 -14.51 -0.70 5.02
N GLN A 22 -14.17 -1.46 3.98
CA GLN A 22 -15.01 -1.56 2.80
C GLN A 22 -16.03 -2.68 2.93
N LYS A 23 -16.05 -3.36 4.07
CA LYS A 23 -17.02 -4.43 4.35
C LYS A 23 -16.92 -5.57 3.36
N LEU A 24 -15.70 -5.89 2.95
CA LEU A 24 -15.46 -6.99 2.04
C LEU A 24 -15.00 -8.21 2.82
N SER A 25 -15.47 -9.38 2.42
CA SER A 25 -14.94 -10.61 2.97
C SER A 25 -13.65 -10.96 2.27
N GLN A 26 -12.87 -11.87 2.87
CA GLN A 26 -11.68 -12.36 2.20
C GLN A 26 -12.06 -13.00 0.86
N GLY A 27 -13.16 -13.74 0.84
CA GLY A 27 -13.59 -14.39 -0.39
C GLY A 27 -13.85 -13.40 -1.51
N GLU A 28 -14.45 -12.27 -1.17
CA GLU A 28 -14.69 -11.26 -2.18
C GLU A 28 -13.40 -10.64 -2.68
N LEU A 29 -12.47 -10.39 -1.78
CA LEU A 29 -11.19 -9.82 -2.19
C LEU A 29 -10.42 -10.83 -3.04
N VAL A 30 -10.50 -12.10 -2.71
CA VAL A 30 -9.87 -13.14 -3.52
C VAL A 30 -10.43 -13.09 -4.94
N ARG A 31 -11.73 -12.99 -5.07
CA ARG A 31 -12.35 -12.95 -6.39
C ARG A 31 -11.90 -11.72 -7.18
N ARG A 32 -11.84 -10.59 -6.52
CA ARG A 32 -11.48 -9.35 -7.21
C ARG A 32 -10.00 -9.29 -7.56
N SER A 33 -9.16 -9.76 -6.64
CA SER A 33 -7.71 -9.64 -6.83
C SER A 33 -7.12 -10.81 -7.60
N LYS A 34 -7.81 -11.94 -7.60
CA LYS A 34 -7.32 -13.17 -8.21
C LYS A 34 -6.06 -13.69 -7.54
N VAL A 35 -5.93 -13.37 -6.27
CA VAL A 35 -4.86 -13.89 -5.43
C VAL A 35 -5.48 -14.96 -4.54
N SER A 36 -4.78 -16.07 -4.33
CA SER A 36 -5.36 -17.19 -3.60
C SER A 36 -5.71 -16.79 -2.16
N ARG A 37 -6.70 -17.47 -1.61
CA ARG A 37 -7.13 -17.17 -0.26
C ARG A 37 -6.02 -17.43 0.75
N ALA A 38 -5.28 -18.50 0.55
CA ALA A 38 -4.18 -18.83 1.45
C ALA A 38 -3.14 -17.73 1.46
N ARG A 39 -2.83 -17.19 0.28
CA ARG A 39 -1.85 -16.13 0.17
C ARG A 39 -2.37 -14.83 0.79
N LEU A 40 -3.63 -14.52 0.54
CA LEU A 40 -4.22 -13.32 1.12
C LEU A 40 -4.28 -13.43 2.63
N ASP A 41 -4.69 -14.57 3.15
CA ASP A 41 -4.78 -14.75 4.58
C ASP A 41 -3.41 -14.63 5.25
N ALA A 42 -2.40 -15.22 4.63
CA ALA A 42 -1.05 -15.15 5.17
C ALA A 42 -0.55 -13.70 5.16
N LEU A 43 -0.87 -12.96 4.10
CA LEU A 43 -0.47 -11.57 4.00
C LEU A 43 -1.13 -10.74 5.09
N GLU A 44 -2.42 -10.91 5.29
CA GLU A 44 -3.16 -10.11 6.25
C GLU A 44 -2.73 -10.40 7.69
N ASN A 45 -2.25 -11.58 7.93
CA ASN A 45 -1.88 -11.99 9.28
C ASN A 45 -0.37 -12.03 9.52
N GLY A 46 0.38 -11.48 8.60
CA GLY A 46 1.80 -11.32 8.80
C GLY A 46 2.61 -12.59 8.73
N ARG A 47 2.04 -13.64 8.11
CA ARG A 47 2.74 -14.92 8.02
C ARG A 47 3.51 -15.10 6.73
N ILE A 48 3.37 -14.17 5.79
CA ILE A 48 4.01 -14.32 4.51
C ILE A 48 5.24 -13.43 4.45
N SER A 49 6.35 -13.96 4.00
CA SER A 49 7.57 -13.17 3.93
C SER A 49 7.77 -12.59 2.54
N ASP A 50 7.08 -13.11 1.55
CA ASP A 50 7.23 -12.62 0.19
C ASP A 50 5.98 -12.98 -0.61
N ILE A 51 5.27 -11.98 -1.03
CA ILE A 51 4.06 -12.24 -1.81
C ILE A 51 4.26 -12.02 -3.30
N GLY A 52 5.34 -11.33 -3.66
CA GLY A 52 5.56 -10.97 -5.03
C GLY A 52 4.84 -9.68 -5.38
N PHE A 53 5.51 -8.81 -6.11
CA PHE A 53 4.97 -7.49 -6.41
C PHE A 53 3.65 -7.56 -7.18
N LYS A 54 3.59 -8.46 -8.15
CA LYS A 54 2.38 -8.57 -8.96
C LYS A 54 1.16 -8.91 -8.11
N ASN A 55 1.32 -9.87 -7.21
CA ASN A 55 0.21 -10.27 -6.36
C ASN A 55 -0.16 -9.17 -5.39
N LEU A 56 0.83 -8.49 -4.84
CA LEU A 56 0.58 -7.39 -3.92
C LEU A 56 -0.22 -6.29 -4.62
N MET A 57 0.19 -5.94 -5.85
CA MET A 57 -0.53 -4.92 -6.59
C MET A 57 -1.95 -5.33 -6.89
N ARG A 58 -2.16 -6.61 -7.19
CA ARG A 58 -3.51 -7.09 -7.46
C ARG A 58 -4.42 -6.89 -6.25
N VAL A 59 -3.91 -7.22 -5.08
CA VAL A 59 -4.69 -7.05 -3.84
C VAL A 59 -4.95 -5.57 -3.60
N MET A 60 -3.92 -4.76 -3.71
CA MET A 60 -4.06 -3.33 -3.43
C MET A 60 -5.02 -2.67 -4.40
N ASN A 61 -4.89 -2.98 -5.69
CA ASN A 61 -5.76 -2.38 -6.68
C ASN A 61 -7.21 -2.81 -6.49
N ALA A 62 -7.42 -4.04 -6.06
CA ALA A 62 -8.77 -4.52 -5.80
C ALA A 62 -9.42 -3.74 -4.66
N LEU A 63 -8.62 -3.17 -3.78
CA LEU A 63 -9.12 -2.34 -2.68
C LEU A 63 -9.12 -0.86 -3.02
N GLY A 64 -8.70 -0.50 -4.21
CA GLY A 64 -8.61 0.90 -4.59
C GLY A 64 -7.36 1.58 -4.09
N LEU A 65 -6.37 0.81 -3.69
CA LEU A 65 -5.10 1.35 -3.22
C LEU A 65 -4.07 1.31 -4.33
N ASP A 66 -3.05 2.13 -4.20
CA ASP A 66 -2.00 2.17 -5.19
C ASP A 66 -0.68 2.39 -4.48
N PHE A 67 0.40 2.04 -5.17
CA PHE A 67 1.73 2.29 -4.68
C PHE A 67 2.25 3.58 -5.26
N ARG A 68 2.98 4.29 -4.46
CA ARG A 68 3.71 5.46 -4.94
C ARG A 68 5.15 5.30 -4.49
N ILE A 69 6.07 5.56 -5.39
CA ILE A 69 7.47 5.45 -5.07
C ILE A 69 7.97 6.82 -4.67
N THR A 70 8.54 6.90 -3.48
CA THR A 70 9.12 8.15 -3.01
C THR A 70 10.51 7.85 -2.49
N GLU A 71 11.31 8.87 -2.43
CA GLU A 71 12.65 8.70 -1.89
C GLU A 71 12.60 8.64 -0.39
N LEU A 72 13.38 7.73 0.17
CA LEU A 72 13.57 7.71 1.60
C LEU A 72 14.64 8.72 1.90
N ASN A 73 14.31 9.77 2.63
CA ASN A 73 15.23 10.87 2.86
C ASN A 73 15.55 11.00 4.34
N ASP A 74 16.77 10.66 4.71
CA ASP A 74 17.19 10.71 6.10
C ASP A 74 17.16 12.12 6.67
N SER A 75 17.51 13.08 5.84
CA SER A 75 17.51 14.43 6.35
C SER A 75 16.11 14.97 6.50
N ARG A 76 15.22 14.24 6.08
CA ARG A 76 13.97 14.52 6.23
C ARG A 76 13.49 15.75 5.81
N PRO A 77 12.71 15.92 4.81
CA PRO A 77 12.22 17.20 4.38
C PRO A 77 11.38 17.82 5.47
N THR A 78 11.38 19.13 5.47
CA THR A 78 10.50 19.85 6.35
C THR A 78 9.12 19.82 5.72
N LEU A 79 8.14 20.28 6.48
CA LEU A 79 6.80 20.38 5.94
C LEU A 79 6.76 21.30 4.74
N GLU A 80 7.52 22.38 4.81
CA GLU A 80 7.56 23.33 3.71
C GLU A 80 8.10 22.69 2.45
N ASP A 81 9.13 21.88 2.60
CA ASP A 81 9.70 21.20 1.46
C ASP A 81 8.66 20.30 0.80
N LEU A 82 7.89 19.61 1.61
CA LEU A 82 6.89 18.71 1.09
C LEU A 82 5.80 19.45 0.35
N VAL A 83 5.39 20.58 0.90
CA VAL A 83 4.36 21.38 0.27
C VAL A 83 4.86 21.92 -1.06
N GLU A 84 6.11 22.37 -1.09
CA GLU A 84 6.69 22.87 -2.31
C GLU A 84 6.72 21.81 -3.38
N GLU A 85 7.09 20.61 -3.02
CA GLU A 85 7.15 19.54 -3.99
C GLU A 85 5.79 19.25 -4.57
N ASP A 86 4.78 19.23 -3.73
CA ASP A 86 3.43 18.99 -4.19
C ASP A 86 2.97 20.07 -5.14
N GLU A 87 3.25 21.31 -4.81
CA GLU A 87 2.86 22.41 -5.66
C GLU A 87 3.55 22.34 -7.00
N ASN A 88 4.83 22.01 -6.99
CA ASN A 88 5.57 21.88 -8.23
C ASN A 88 5.02 20.75 -9.09
N ALA A 89 4.71 19.65 -8.46
CA ALA A 89 4.15 18.52 -9.19
C ALA A 89 2.84 18.93 -9.84
N SER A 90 2.02 19.63 -9.10
CA SER A 90 0.74 20.05 -9.64
C SER A 90 0.90 21.00 -10.80
N ARG A 91 1.82 21.93 -10.65
CA ARG A 91 2.01 22.93 -11.71
C ARG A 91 2.56 22.31 -12.97
N LEU A 92 3.40 21.32 -12.82
CA LEU A 92 3.96 20.67 -13.97
C LEU A 92 2.97 19.72 -14.60
N GLY A 93 1.93 19.56 -13.94
CA GLY A 93 0.90 18.71 -14.44
C GLY A 93 1.30 17.33 -14.30
N ARG A 94 1.95 17.04 -13.62
CA ARG A 94 2.44 16.12 -13.32
C ARG A 94 2.32 15.26 -13.34
N ARG A 95 2.39 15.17 -13.48
CA ARG A 95 2.45 14.28 -13.28
C ARG A 95 1.66 13.61 -13.00
#